data_eacef9cf428677d93ff5ca0a6229a3bc
#
_entry.id   eacef9cf428677d93ff5ca0a6229a3bc
#
_cell.length_a   1.000
_cell.length_b   1.000
_cell.length_c   1.000
_cell.angle_alpha   90.00
_cell.angle_beta   90.00
_cell.angle_gamma   90.00
#
_symmetry.space_group_name_H-M   'P 1'
#
loop_
_entity.id
_entity.type
_entity.pdbx_description
1 polymer ?
#
loop_
_entity_poly.entity_id
_entity_poly.type
_entity_poly.pdbx_seq_one_letter_code
_entity_poly.pdbx_strand_id
1 'polypeptide(L)'
;MTGTTDGPGGCADAPAVGEPVTRMAQELADVPGVRAVLLGGSRARGTHRPDSDWDLGVYYRGTPDLGRLAALASAAQGSPVEVAGPGGWGAWVNGGAWLRVDGVPVDWILRDLDRVERVWQDCREGRYEVGVQAGHPLGFWSPVYAGEVAYGRILADPAGELAALRHQVCEEPGYPEPLRRALAEAAWEAEFSVASAAKSAPGGDSLHVSLCLARAFGVLTQSLHARHRRWLLNEKGALAATAALPGTPERFADRVTACLTALDAGAVEAAEELVREVRAVVDA
;
A
#
# COMPACT_ATOMS: atom_id res chain seq x y z
N MET A 1 -9.14 -28.39 22.94
CA MET A 1 -9.25 -27.65 21.65
C MET A 1 -8.41 -26.41 21.80
N THR A 2 -7.17 -26.49 21.33
CA THR A 2 -6.16 -25.42 21.47
C THR A 2 -6.33 -24.47 20.30
N GLY A 3 -6.86 -23.27 20.60
CA GLY A 3 -6.93 -22.18 19.63
C GLY A 3 -5.53 -21.64 19.34
N THR A 4 -5.09 -21.76 18.13
CA THR A 4 -3.91 -21.07 17.61
C THR A 4 -4.22 -19.56 17.56
N THR A 5 -3.55 -18.80 18.41
CA THR A 5 -3.52 -17.34 18.34
C THR A 5 -2.69 -16.95 17.11
N ASP A 6 -3.37 -16.48 16.06
CA ASP A 6 -2.70 -15.79 14.95
C ASP A 6 -1.97 -14.56 15.48
N GLY A 7 -0.64 -14.61 15.46
CA GLY A 7 0.24 -13.50 15.80
C GLY A 7 0.12 -12.35 14.79
N PRO A 8 0.67 -11.16 15.10
CA PRO A 8 0.52 -9.96 14.29
C PRO A 8 1.12 -10.16 12.90
N GLY A 9 0.27 -10.15 11.87
CA GLY A 9 0.55 -10.04 10.43
C GLY A 9 1.84 -10.69 9.94
N GLY A 10 2.00 -11.99 10.21
CA GLY A 10 3.24 -12.69 9.93
C GLY A 10 3.47 -12.88 8.44
N CYS A 11 4.74 -12.94 8.08
CA CYS A 11 5.28 -13.44 6.84
C CYS A 11 4.85 -14.92 6.65
N ALA A 12 3.58 -15.16 6.31
CA ALA A 12 3.07 -16.50 6.08
C ALA A 12 3.67 -17.08 4.79
N ASP A 13 3.98 -18.36 4.79
CA ASP A 13 4.34 -19.11 3.59
C ASP A 13 3.16 -19.12 2.61
N ALA A 14 3.23 -18.27 1.60
CA ALA A 14 2.25 -18.23 0.54
C ALA A 14 2.40 -19.41 -0.42
N PRO A 15 1.32 -19.81 -1.14
CA PRO A 15 1.35 -20.94 -2.08
C PRO A 15 2.45 -20.79 -3.13
N ALA A 16 2.93 -21.91 -3.67
CA ALA A 16 4.01 -21.96 -4.65
C ALA A 16 3.75 -21.03 -5.84
N VAL A 17 4.74 -20.21 -6.18
CA VAL A 17 4.71 -19.35 -7.38
C VAL A 17 4.95 -20.25 -8.60
N GLY A 18 4.13 -20.09 -9.65
CA GLY A 18 4.28 -20.87 -10.88
C GLY A 18 5.64 -20.65 -11.56
N GLU A 19 6.13 -21.69 -12.21
CA GLU A 19 7.41 -21.71 -12.95
C GLU A 19 7.65 -20.47 -13.86
N PRO A 20 6.64 -20.02 -14.66
CA PRO A 20 6.86 -18.87 -15.56
C PRO A 20 7.20 -17.57 -14.83
N VAL A 21 6.56 -17.29 -13.69
CA VAL A 21 6.80 -16.06 -12.92
C VAL A 21 8.14 -16.14 -12.18
N THR A 22 8.51 -17.33 -11.68
CA THR A 22 9.80 -17.55 -11.04
C THR A 22 10.95 -17.33 -12.03
N ARG A 23 10.84 -17.87 -13.25
CA ARG A 23 11.82 -17.65 -14.31
C ARG A 23 11.92 -16.18 -14.71
N MET A 24 10.78 -15.52 -14.91
CA MET A 24 10.75 -14.09 -15.21
C MET A 24 11.46 -13.26 -14.13
N ALA A 25 11.26 -13.59 -12.85
CA ALA A 25 11.93 -12.90 -11.75
C ALA A 25 13.46 -13.11 -11.78
N GLN A 26 13.93 -14.28 -12.15
CA GLN A 26 15.37 -14.55 -12.32
C GLN A 26 15.95 -13.74 -13.49
N GLU A 27 15.27 -13.75 -14.65
CA GLU A 27 15.69 -12.97 -15.83
C GLU A 27 15.72 -11.47 -15.54
N LEU A 28 14.78 -10.96 -14.75
CA LEU A 28 14.75 -9.56 -14.29
C LEU A 28 15.91 -9.25 -13.34
N ALA A 29 16.27 -10.16 -12.45
CA ALA A 29 17.38 -9.97 -11.52
C ALA A 29 18.76 -9.94 -12.23
N ASP A 30 18.87 -10.52 -13.43
CA ASP A 30 20.06 -10.48 -14.27
C ASP A 30 20.21 -9.15 -15.04
N VAL A 31 19.22 -8.25 -15.00
CA VAL A 31 19.28 -6.95 -15.68
C VAL A 31 20.23 -6.02 -14.91
N PRO A 32 21.20 -5.36 -15.59
CA PRO A 32 22.08 -4.41 -14.95
C PRO A 32 21.30 -3.32 -14.18
N GLY A 33 21.70 -3.09 -12.94
CA GLY A 33 21.03 -2.15 -12.03
C GLY A 33 19.90 -2.74 -11.20
N VAL A 34 19.27 -3.84 -11.61
CA VAL A 34 18.30 -4.57 -10.78
C VAL A 34 19.03 -5.31 -9.66
N ARG A 35 18.45 -5.33 -8.47
CA ARG A 35 19.00 -5.94 -7.26
C ARG A 35 18.16 -7.09 -6.76
N ALA A 36 16.82 -6.94 -6.83
CA ALA A 36 15.91 -7.96 -6.38
C ALA A 36 14.56 -7.88 -7.10
N VAL A 37 13.81 -8.96 -7.07
CA VAL A 37 12.43 -9.03 -7.56
C VAL A 37 11.52 -9.57 -6.45
N LEU A 38 10.46 -8.84 -6.16
CA LEU A 38 9.48 -9.14 -5.11
C LEU A 38 8.11 -9.38 -5.74
N LEU A 39 7.45 -10.46 -5.39
CA LEU A 39 6.02 -10.61 -5.64
C LEU A 39 5.25 -9.80 -4.61
N GLY A 40 4.39 -8.91 -5.08
CA GLY A 40 3.51 -8.07 -4.29
C GLY A 40 2.03 -8.44 -4.43
N GLY A 41 1.17 -7.46 -4.16
CA GLY A 41 -0.25 -7.53 -4.41
C GLY A 41 -1.01 -8.60 -3.64
N SER A 42 -2.15 -9.00 -4.20
CA SER A 42 -3.05 -9.99 -3.61
C SER A 42 -2.46 -11.40 -3.63
N ARG A 43 -1.63 -11.71 -4.63
CA ARG A 43 -0.98 -13.02 -4.77
C ARG A 43 0.07 -13.28 -3.69
N ALA A 44 0.84 -12.26 -3.31
CA ALA A 44 1.77 -12.39 -2.20
C ALA A 44 1.07 -12.65 -0.86
N ARG A 45 -0.12 -12.06 -0.68
CA ARG A 45 -0.92 -12.18 0.55
C ARG A 45 -1.85 -13.39 0.59
N GLY A 46 -1.93 -14.19 -0.49
CA GLY A 46 -2.84 -15.34 -0.57
C GLY A 46 -4.33 -14.96 -0.66
N THR A 47 -4.66 -13.69 -0.96
CA THR A 47 -6.04 -13.18 -1.06
C THR A 47 -6.51 -12.98 -2.51
N HIS A 48 -5.73 -13.50 -3.46
CA HIS A 48 -6.00 -13.35 -4.89
C HIS A 48 -7.15 -14.24 -5.36
N ARG A 49 -7.79 -13.79 -6.45
CA ARG A 49 -8.70 -14.60 -7.27
C ARG A 49 -7.91 -15.21 -8.45
N PRO A 50 -8.46 -16.21 -9.14
CA PRO A 50 -7.79 -16.81 -10.32
C PRO A 50 -7.40 -15.80 -11.40
N ASP A 51 -8.19 -14.75 -11.57
CA ASP A 51 -8.02 -13.67 -12.55
C ASP A 51 -7.19 -12.47 -12.06
N SER A 52 -6.67 -12.52 -10.84
CA SER A 52 -5.82 -11.46 -10.29
C SER A 52 -4.50 -11.35 -11.06
N ASP A 53 -4.03 -10.12 -11.23
CA ASP A 53 -2.72 -9.77 -11.76
C ASP A 53 -1.54 -10.32 -10.94
N TRP A 54 -0.37 -10.33 -11.56
CA TRP A 54 0.91 -10.58 -10.90
C TRP A 54 1.64 -9.25 -10.73
N ASP A 55 1.78 -8.79 -9.50
CA ASP A 55 2.48 -7.55 -9.16
C ASP A 55 3.95 -7.87 -8.84
N LEU A 56 4.88 -7.51 -9.72
CA LEU A 56 6.32 -7.70 -9.51
C LEU A 56 7.00 -6.36 -9.20
N GLY A 57 7.42 -6.18 -7.97
CA GLY A 57 8.32 -5.09 -7.59
C GLY A 57 9.74 -5.39 -8.09
N VAL A 58 10.24 -4.55 -9.01
CA VAL A 58 11.59 -4.64 -9.56
C VAL A 58 12.46 -3.63 -8.83
N TYR A 59 13.21 -4.11 -7.84
CA TYR A 59 14.07 -3.28 -6.99
C TYR A 59 15.41 -3.03 -7.67
N TYR A 60 15.81 -1.77 -7.78
CA TYR A 60 17.05 -1.36 -8.47
C TYR A 60 17.85 -0.35 -7.63
N ARG A 61 19.15 -0.20 -7.94
CA ARG A 61 19.99 0.91 -7.48
C ARG A 61 20.59 1.65 -8.67
N GLY A 62 20.73 2.97 -8.55
CA GLY A 62 21.21 3.81 -9.64
C GLY A 62 20.21 3.87 -10.80
N THR A 63 20.60 3.45 -11.98
CA THR A 63 19.74 3.44 -13.18
C THR A 63 19.65 2.02 -13.72
N PRO A 64 18.47 1.38 -13.78
CA PRO A 64 18.34 0.07 -14.40
C PRO A 64 18.46 0.16 -15.92
N ASP A 65 18.94 -0.90 -16.57
CA ASP A 65 19.00 -0.97 -18.03
C ASP A 65 17.58 -1.12 -18.62
N LEU A 66 16.99 0.03 -18.99
CA LEU A 66 15.64 0.10 -19.55
C LEU A 66 15.51 -0.63 -20.91
N GLY A 67 16.59 -0.63 -21.71
CA GLY A 67 16.58 -1.34 -22.98
C GLY A 67 16.49 -2.85 -22.77
N ARG A 68 17.22 -3.37 -21.79
CA ARG A 68 17.16 -4.78 -21.42
C ARG A 68 15.81 -5.15 -20.81
N LEU A 69 15.25 -4.29 -19.94
CA LEU A 69 13.90 -4.49 -19.40
C LEU A 69 12.85 -4.51 -20.51
N ALA A 70 12.89 -3.58 -21.47
CA ALA A 70 11.97 -3.53 -22.60
C ALA A 70 12.08 -4.77 -23.50
N ALA A 71 13.30 -5.27 -23.71
CA ALA A 71 13.53 -6.49 -24.48
C ALA A 71 12.91 -7.72 -23.79
N LEU A 72 13.11 -7.86 -22.47
CA LEU A 72 12.50 -8.94 -21.69
C LEU A 72 10.98 -8.84 -21.65
N ALA A 73 10.42 -7.64 -21.42
CA ALA A 73 8.99 -7.40 -21.44
C ALA A 73 8.35 -7.79 -22.78
N SER A 74 8.98 -7.36 -23.88
CA SER A 74 8.51 -7.65 -25.23
C SER A 74 8.59 -9.14 -25.58
N ALA A 75 9.65 -9.82 -25.14
CA ALA A 75 9.77 -11.26 -25.29
C ALA A 75 8.72 -12.03 -24.50
N ALA A 76 8.46 -11.63 -23.26
CA ALA A 76 7.45 -12.25 -22.39
C ALA A 76 6.01 -12.06 -22.93
N GLN A 77 5.71 -10.88 -23.48
CA GLN A 77 4.39 -10.58 -24.04
C GLN A 77 4.22 -11.10 -25.48
N GLY A 78 5.31 -11.32 -26.21
CA GLY A 78 5.29 -11.67 -27.66
C GLY A 78 5.01 -10.48 -28.58
N SER A 79 5.05 -9.25 -28.09
CA SER A 79 4.86 -8.00 -28.84
C SER A 79 5.61 -6.85 -28.16
N PRO A 80 5.93 -5.74 -28.87
CA PRO A 80 6.65 -4.62 -28.30
C PRO A 80 5.97 -4.06 -27.04
N VAL A 81 6.76 -3.85 -26.00
CA VAL A 81 6.35 -3.25 -24.72
C VAL A 81 7.28 -2.09 -24.41
N GLU A 82 6.70 -0.95 -24.05
CA GLU A 82 7.42 0.20 -23.52
C GLU A 82 7.54 0.07 -21.99
N VAL A 83 8.74 0.29 -21.47
CA VAL A 83 9.02 0.34 -20.04
C VAL A 83 9.19 1.80 -19.62
N ALA A 84 8.30 2.29 -18.77
CA ALA A 84 8.45 3.61 -18.16
C ALA A 84 9.61 3.57 -17.16
N GLY A 85 10.62 4.40 -17.41
CA GLY A 85 11.80 4.52 -16.55
C GLY A 85 11.48 5.20 -15.20
N PRO A 86 12.51 5.36 -14.35
CA PRO A 86 12.36 6.05 -13.07
C PRO A 86 11.71 7.43 -13.22
N GLY A 87 10.64 7.66 -12.45
CA GLY A 87 9.83 8.89 -12.51
C GLY A 87 8.78 8.93 -13.62
N GLY A 88 8.77 7.99 -14.56
CA GLY A 88 7.86 8.00 -15.71
C GLY A 88 6.39 7.87 -15.33
N TRP A 89 6.08 7.26 -14.19
CA TRP A 89 4.71 7.17 -13.64
C TRP A 89 4.48 8.10 -12.45
N GLY A 90 5.32 9.11 -12.28
CA GLY A 90 5.28 10.03 -11.15
C GLY A 90 6.29 9.70 -10.06
N ALA A 91 6.38 10.60 -9.11
CA ALA A 91 7.45 10.56 -8.10
C ALA A 91 7.38 9.35 -7.16
N TRP A 92 6.19 8.76 -6.95
CA TRP A 92 5.98 7.74 -5.91
C TRP A 92 5.85 6.33 -6.48
N VAL A 93 5.02 6.12 -7.49
CA VAL A 93 4.93 4.81 -8.17
C VAL A 93 6.17 4.52 -8.98
N ASN A 94 6.84 5.58 -9.45
CA ASN A 94 8.15 5.57 -10.09
C ASN A 94 8.08 5.20 -11.59
N GLY A 95 7.95 3.94 -11.95
CA GLY A 95 7.86 3.48 -13.33
C GLY A 95 7.64 1.98 -13.40
N GLY A 96 7.70 1.42 -14.61
CA GLY A 96 7.50 -0.01 -14.82
C GLY A 96 6.92 -0.35 -16.17
N ALA A 97 6.23 -1.48 -16.26
CA ALA A 97 5.54 -1.94 -17.46
C ALA A 97 4.28 -2.73 -17.08
N TRP A 98 3.25 -2.60 -17.90
CA TRP A 98 2.07 -3.46 -17.85
C TRP A 98 2.15 -4.48 -18.97
N LEU A 99 2.14 -5.75 -18.60
CA LEU A 99 2.29 -6.87 -19.50
C LEU A 99 1.04 -7.75 -19.48
N ARG A 100 0.91 -8.54 -20.54
CA ARG A 100 -0.01 -9.66 -20.57
C ARG A 100 0.73 -10.91 -21.06
N VAL A 101 0.92 -11.86 -20.16
CA VAL A 101 1.66 -13.11 -20.43
C VAL A 101 0.69 -14.26 -20.36
N ASP A 102 0.54 -15.01 -21.44
CA ASP A 102 -0.43 -16.12 -21.56
C ASP A 102 -1.86 -15.69 -21.17
N GLY A 103 -2.23 -14.46 -21.51
CA GLY A 103 -3.56 -13.91 -21.21
C GLY A 103 -3.71 -13.36 -19.78
N VAL A 104 -2.73 -13.52 -18.90
CA VAL A 104 -2.74 -13.04 -17.50
C VAL A 104 -2.03 -11.69 -17.40
N PRO A 105 -2.60 -10.68 -16.72
CA PRO A 105 -1.89 -9.43 -16.47
C PRO A 105 -0.69 -9.63 -15.55
N VAL A 106 0.42 -8.96 -15.88
CA VAL A 106 1.67 -8.94 -15.09
C VAL A 106 2.17 -7.51 -15.04
N ASP A 107 2.24 -6.94 -13.85
CA ASP A 107 2.67 -5.57 -13.62
C ASP A 107 4.08 -5.57 -13.06
N TRP A 108 5.02 -4.91 -13.76
CA TRP A 108 6.33 -4.61 -13.23
C TRP A 108 6.33 -3.20 -12.66
N ILE A 109 6.70 -3.07 -11.41
CA ILE A 109 6.75 -1.79 -10.72
C ILE A 109 8.18 -1.54 -10.25
N LEU A 110 8.82 -0.51 -10.80
CA LEU A 110 10.19 -0.14 -10.44
C LEU A 110 10.22 0.44 -9.02
N ARG A 111 11.16 -0.02 -8.21
CA ARG A 111 11.41 0.47 -6.85
C ARG A 111 12.87 0.80 -6.66
N ASP A 112 13.18 2.07 -6.43
CA ASP A 112 14.51 2.52 -6.04
C ASP A 112 14.81 2.03 -4.61
N LEU A 113 15.72 1.05 -4.47
CA LEU A 113 16.04 0.42 -3.19
C LEU A 113 16.65 1.43 -2.20
N ASP A 114 17.45 2.38 -2.69
CA ASP A 114 18.00 3.45 -1.83
C ASP A 114 16.87 4.31 -1.22
N ARG A 115 15.82 4.57 -2.01
CA ARG A 115 14.65 5.30 -1.52
C ARG A 115 13.85 4.45 -0.53
N VAL A 116 13.64 3.17 -0.80
CA VAL A 116 12.92 2.27 0.10
C VAL A 116 13.63 2.18 1.46
N GLU A 117 14.96 2.07 1.46
CA GLU A 117 15.76 2.07 2.68
C GLU A 117 15.67 3.41 3.45
N ARG A 118 15.73 4.54 2.74
CA ARG A 118 15.54 5.87 3.38
C ARG A 118 14.16 5.98 4.03
N VAL A 119 13.11 5.58 3.32
CA VAL A 119 11.75 5.58 3.88
C VAL A 119 11.63 4.66 5.09
N TRP A 120 12.30 3.50 5.08
CA TRP A 120 12.35 2.64 6.25
C TRP A 120 12.98 3.35 7.46
N GLN A 121 14.10 4.07 7.26
CA GLN A 121 14.71 4.84 8.35
C GLN A 121 13.76 5.96 8.83
N ASP A 122 13.09 6.66 7.92
CA ASP A 122 12.09 7.66 8.28
C ASP A 122 10.94 7.06 9.12
N CYS A 123 10.43 5.89 8.73
CA CYS A 123 9.42 5.17 9.50
C CYS A 123 9.90 4.85 10.93
N ARG A 124 11.16 4.43 11.09
CA ARG A 124 11.75 4.16 12.41
C ARG A 124 11.83 5.39 13.32
N GLU A 125 11.88 6.57 12.72
CA GLU A 125 11.92 7.86 13.43
C GLU A 125 10.54 8.54 13.51
N GLY A 126 9.47 7.87 13.03
CA GLY A 126 8.12 8.41 13.03
C GLY A 126 7.85 9.43 11.93
N ARG A 127 8.72 9.53 10.94
CA ARG A 127 8.52 10.40 9.78
C ARG A 127 7.88 9.63 8.63
N TYR A 128 7.00 10.30 7.93
CA TYR A 128 6.40 9.83 6.68
C TYR A 128 5.99 11.02 5.81
N GLU A 129 5.78 10.75 4.54
CA GLU A 129 5.30 11.73 3.57
C GLU A 129 4.02 11.23 2.90
N VAL A 130 3.18 12.17 2.47
CA VAL A 130 2.01 11.87 1.64
C VAL A 130 2.15 12.69 0.36
N GLY A 131 2.35 12.01 -0.76
CA GLY A 131 2.59 12.65 -2.04
C GLY A 131 1.43 12.51 -3.01
N VAL A 132 1.26 13.51 -3.87
CA VAL A 132 0.29 13.43 -4.97
C VAL A 132 0.79 12.41 -6.00
N GLN A 133 -0.07 11.44 -6.32
CA GLN A 133 0.26 10.37 -7.24
C GLN A 133 -0.99 9.90 -7.99
N ALA A 134 -0.92 9.82 -9.32
CA ALA A 134 -1.98 9.23 -10.13
C ALA A 134 -2.25 7.78 -9.68
N GLY A 135 -3.52 7.43 -9.55
CA GLY A 135 -3.95 6.11 -9.04
C GLY A 135 -4.07 6.03 -7.50
N HIS A 136 -3.64 7.06 -6.77
CA HIS A 136 -3.76 7.18 -5.31
C HIS A 136 -4.54 8.45 -4.95
N PRO A 137 -5.88 8.41 -4.95
CA PRO A 137 -6.71 9.61 -4.75
C PRO A 137 -6.54 10.27 -3.38
N LEU A 138 -6.16 9.50 -2.35
CA LEU A 138 -5.85 10.03 -1.01
C LEU A 138 -4.38 10.40 -0.82
N GLY A 139 -3.59 10.26 -1.89
CA GLY A 139 -2.14 10.42 -1.88
C GLY A 139 -1.39 9.12 -1.61
N PHE A 140 -0.17 9.04 -2.13
CA PHE A 140 0.73 7.93 -1.85
C PHE A 140 1.41 8.16 -0.49
N TRP A 141 1.17 7.28 0.44
CA TRP A 141 1.78 7.31 1.78
C TRP A 141 3.13 6.59 1.73
N SER A 142 4.22 7.28 2.05
CA SER A 142 5.56 6.70 1.92
C SER A 142 5.77 5.37 2.68
N PRO A 143 5.14 5.10 3.85
CA PRO A 143 5.26 3.82 4.54
C PRO A 143 4.82 2.60 3.71
N VAL A 144 4.11 2.82 2.60
CA VAL A 144 3.74 1.77 1.64
C VAL A 144 4.99 1.01 1.16
N TYR A 145 6.12 1.67 0.95
CA TYR A 145 7.36 0.99 0.53
C TYR A 145 7.83 -0.07 1.55
N ALA A 146 7.79 0.24 2.83
CA ALA A 146 8.12 -0.73 3.87
C ALA A 146 7.06 -1.84 3.96
N GLY A 147 5.78 -1.48 3.81
CA GLY A 147 4.68 -2.42 3.78
C GLY A 147 4.73 -3.39 2.60
N GLU A 148 5.17 -2.94 1.41
CA GLU A 148 5.40 -3.81 0.25
C GLU A 148 6.49 -4.85 0.56
N VAL A 149 7.60 -4.43 1.17
CA VAL A 149 8.68 -5.33 1.60
C VAL A 149 8.19 -6.32 2.66
N ALA A 150 7.38 -5.86 3.63
CA ALA A 150 6.85 -6.70 4.70
C ALA A 150 5.93 -7.81 4.17
N TYR A 151 5.00 -7.45 3.29
CA TYR A 151 3.97 -8.38 2.82
C TYR A 151 4.33 -9.10 1.52
N GLY A 152 5.39 -8.66 0.85
CA GLY A 152 5.85 -9.25 -0.39
C GLY A 152 6.64 -10.53 -0.18
N ARG A 153 6.74 -11.31 -1.27
CA ARG A 153 7.56 -12.52 -1.33
C ARG A 153 8.73 -12.32 -2.27
N ILE A 154 9.94 -12.45 -1.76
CA ILE A 154 11.16 -12.35 -2.57
C ILE A 154 11.21 -13.53 -3.54
N LEU A 155 11.33 -13.24 -4.84
CA LEU A 155 11.45 -14.24 -5.90
C LEU A 155 12.90 -14.38 -6.38
N ALA A 156 13.65 -13.27 -6.40
CA ALA A 156 15.07 -13.24 -6.71
C ALA A 156 15.74 -12.11 -5.91
N ASP A 157 16.88 -12.41 -5.31
CA ASP A 157 17.69 -11.45 -4.52
C ASP A 157 19.13 -12.00 -4.40
N PRO A 158 19.91 -11.96 -5.49
CA PRO A 158 21.21 -12.62 -5.55
C PRO A 158 22.23 -12.09 -4.52
N ALA A 159 22.12 -10.83 -4.09
CA ALA A 159 23.00 -10.24 -3.10
C ALA A 159 22.42 -10.23 -1.67
N GLY A 160 21.16 -10.65 -1.48
CA GLY A 160 20.51 -10.67 -0.17
C GLY A 160 20.15 -9.29 0.38
N GLU A 161 20.19 -8.24 -0.45
CA GLU A 161 19.95 -6.86 0.00
C GLU A 161 18.49 -6.65 0.45
N LEU A 162 17.55 -7.14 -0.35
CA LEU A 162 16.14 -7.03 -0.01
C LEU A 162 15.74 -7.95 1.14
N ALA A 163 16.35 -9.12 1.23
CA ALA A 163 16.14 -10.05 2.36
C ALA A 163 16.62 -9.44 3.68
N ALA A 164 17.76 -8.74 3.69
CA ALA A 164 18.27 -8.03 4.84
C ALA A 164 17.32 -6.89 5.28
N LEU A 165 16.80 -6.12 4.33
CA LEU A 165 15.81 -5.07 4.62
C LEU A 165 14.51 -5.69 5.17
N ARG A 166 14.01 -6.76 4.53
CA ARG A 166 12.80 -7.45 4.96
C ARG A 166 12.90 -8.00 6.38
N HIS A 167 14.07 -8.55 6.76
CA HIS A 167 14.32 -8.98 8.13
C HIS A 167 14.11 -7.83 9.13
N GLN A 168 14.66 -6.63 8.85
CA GLN A 168 14.45 -5.47 9.71
C GLN A 168 12.98 -5.04 9.80
N VAL A 169 12.26 -5.08 8.67
CA VAL A 169 10.85 -4.62 8.59
C VAL A 169 9.89 -5.61 9.23
N CYS A 170 10.18 -6.92 9.19
CA CYS A 170 9.28 -7.97 9.67
C CYS A 170 9.58 -8.46 11.10
N GLU A 171 10.85 -8.57 11.46
CA GLU A 171 11.24 -9.32 12.67
C GLU A 171 11.70 -8.38 13.79
N GLU A 172 12.79 -7.64 13.56
CA GLU A 172 13.28 -6.68 14.54
C GLU A 172 13.82 -5.41 13.85
N PRO A 173 13.27 -4.23 14.20
CA PRO A 173 12.27 -3.94 15.22
C PRO A 173 10.81 -4.20 14.78
N GLY A 174 10.55 -4.70 13.56
CA GLY A 174 9.21 -4.85 13.04
C GLY A 174 8.52 -3.48 12.80
N TYR A 175 7.20 -3.40 12.92
CA TYR A 175 6.47 -2.15 12.72
C TYR A 175 6.89 -1.09 13.75
N PRO A 176 7.46 0.08 13.35
CA PRO A 176 8.06 1.03 14.27
C PRO A 176 7.05 1.72 15.17
N GLU A 177 7.32 1.74 16.47
CA GLU A 177 6.48 2.44 17.44
C GLU A 177 6.41 3.97 17.19
N PRO A 178 7.50 4.67 16.81
CA PRO A 178 7.39 6.08 16.42
C PRO A 178 6.44 6.33 15.24
N LEU A 179 6.45 5.46 14.21
CA LEU A 179 5.50 5.57 13.10
C LEU A 179 4.06 5.32 13.56
N ARG A 180 3.85 4.32 14.42
CA ARG A 180 2.53 4.05 14.99
C ARG A 180 1.95 5.29 15.67
N ARG A 181 2.76 5.97 16.49
CA ARG A 181 2.34 7.22 17.17
C ARG A 181 2.06 8.33 16.18
N ALA A 182 2.97 8.57 15.23
CA ALA A 182 2.80 9.64 14.24
C ALA A 182 1.52 9.47 13.40
N LEU A 183 1.22 8.22 12.97
CA LEU A 183 -0.01 7.94 12.22
C LEU A 183 -1.26 7.94 13.10
N ALA A 184 -1.15 7.60 14.38
CA ALA A 184 -2.24 7.75 15.34
C ALA A 184 -2.55 9.23 15.59
N GLU A 185 -1.53 10.03 15.84
CA GLU A 185 -1.66 11.47 16.03
C GLU A 185 -2.25 12.16 14.79
N ALA A 186 -1.93 11.70 13.58
CA ALA A 186 -2.49 12.24 12.34
C ALA A 186 -4.02 12.19 12.26
N ALA A 187 -4.70 11.42 13.09
CA ALA A 187 -6.16 11.34 13.14
C ALA A 187 -6.84 12.69 13.45
N TRP A 188 -6.13 13.73 13.99
CA TRP A 188 -6.65 15.09 14.12
C TRP A 188 -7.08 15.68 12.77
N GLU A 189 -6.40 15.30 11.68
CA GLU A 189 -6.75 15.77 10.34
C GLU A 189 -8.16 15.33 9.92
N ALA A 190 -8.61 14.16 10.39
CA ALA A 190 -9.96 13.68 10.12
C ALA A 190 -11.01 14.60 10.76
N GLU A 191 -10.79 15.04 12.01
CA GLU A 191 -11.67 16.01 12.69
C GLU A 191 -11.73 17.32 11.92
N PHE A 192 -10.57 17.85 11.51
CA PHE A 192 -10.49 19.08 10.73
C PHE A 192 -11.20 18.96 9.37
N SER A 193 -11.03 17.83 8.70
CA SER A 193 -11.65 17.57 7.39
C SER A 193 -13.18 17.50 7.51
N VAL A 194 -13.71 16.82 8.52
CA VAL A 194 -15.16 16.76 8.75
C VAL A 194 -15.72 18.13 9.15
N ALA A 195 -15.02 18.89 10.00
CA ALA A 195 -15.40 20.27 10.33
C ALA A 195 -15.39 21.21 9.10
N SER A 196 -14.54 20.95 8.13
CA SER A 196 -14.56 21.66 6.84
C SER A 196 -15.75 21.26 5.98
N ALA A 197 -16.11 19.98 5.93
CA ALA A 197 -17.31 19.48 5.26
C ALA A 197 -18.58 20.12 5.84
N ALA A 198 -18.67 20.27 7.17
CA ALA A 198 -19.81 20.87 7.87
C ALA A 198 -20.14 22.28 7.40
N LYS A 199 -19.15 23.05 6.96
CA LYS A 199 -19.33 24.42 6.44
C LYS A 199 -19.95 24.43 5.04
N SER A 200 -19.75 23.39 4.25
CA SER A 200 -20.17 23.33 2.85
C SER A 200 -21.44 22.50 2.63
N ALA A 201 -21.72 21.56 3.52
CA ALA A 201 -22.91 20.70 3.41
C ALA A 201 -24.24 21.46 3.34
N PRO A 202 -24.50 22.52 4.14
CA PRO A 202 -25.74 23.29 4.04
C PRO A 202 -25.92 24.00 2.70
N GLY A 203 -24.82 24.33 2.01
CA GLY A 203 -24.81 24.94 0.68
C GLY A 203 -24.92 23.95 -0.48
N GLY A 204 -24.93 22.65 -0.21
CA GLY A 204 -25.02 21.60 -1.23
C GLY A 204 -23.74 21.41 -2.07
N ASP A 205 -22.57 21.86 -1.61
CA ASP A 205 -21.29 21.65 -2.28
C ASP A 205 -20.83 20.19 -2.11
N SER A 206 -21.48 19.30 -2.86
CA SER A 206 -21.23 17.87 -2.76
C SER A 206 -19.80 17.46 -3.12
N LEU A 207 -19.13 18.20 -4.03
CA LEU A 207 -17.72 17.93 -4.37
C LEU A 207 -16.80 18.17 -3.17
N HIS A 208 -16.91 19.36 -2.54
CA HIS A 208 -16.08 19.68 -1.38
C HIS A 208 -16.38 18.74 -0.20
N VAL A 209 -17.65 18.48 0.08
CA VAL A 209 -18.06 17.55 1.14
C VAL A 209 -17.49 16.16 0.90
N SER A 210 -17.60 15.61 -0.32
CA SER A 210 -17.08 14.28 -0.65
C SER A 210 -15.56 14.18 -0.49
N LEU A 211 -14.83 15.21 -0.94
CA LEU A 211 -13.36 15.26 -0.80
C LEU A 211 -12.94 15.30 0.68
N CYS A 212 -13.61 16.13 1.48
CA CYS A 212 -13.35 16.21 2.91
C CYS A 212 -13.65 14.91 3.64
N LEU A 213 -14.80 14.29 3.39
CA LEU A 213 -15.16 13.01 4.01
C LEU A 213 -14.25 11.87 3.55
N ALA A 214 -13.93 11.80 2.26
CA ALA A 214 -12.99 10.79 1.75
C ALA A 214 -11.61 10.95 2.42
N ARG A 215 -11.10 12.17 2.54
CA ARG A 215 -9.83 12.44 3.24
C ARG A 215 -9.90 12.04 4.70
N ALA A 216 -10.96 12.42 5.42
CA ALA A 216 -11.14 12.05 6.81
C ALA A 216 -11.11 10.52 7.01
N PHE A 217 -11.90 9.79 6.25
CA PHE A 217 -11.95 8.33 6.36
C PHE A 217 -10.63 7.67 5.91
N GLY A 218 -9.95 8.22 4.92
CA GLY A 218 -8.62 7.76 4.52
C GLY A 218 -7.59 7.87 5.65
N VAL A 219 -7.57 9.00 6.36
CA VAL A 219 -6.70 9.20 7.54
C VAL A 219 -7.08 8.22 8.66
N LEU A 220 -8.36 8.07 8.97
CA LEU A 220 -8.81 7.13 10.00
C LEU A 220 -8.42 5.67 9.68
N THR A 221 -8.47 5.26 8.41
CA THR A 221 -8.02 3.91 8.03
C THR A 221 -6.52 3.73 8.28
N GLN A 222 -5.69 4.73 7.96
CA GLN A 222 -4.26 4.71 8.27
C GLN A 222 -4.01 4.62 9.78
N SER A 223 -4.69 5.44 10.58
CA SER A 223 -4.54 5.47 12.04
C SER A 223 -4.94 4.15 12.70
N LEU A 224 -6.06 3.53 12.28
CA LEU A 224 -6.50 2.23 12.77
C LEU A 224 -5.53 1.11 12.38
N HIS A 225 -5.03 1.09 11.16
CA HIS A 225 -4.00 0.14 10.75
C HIS A 225 -2.72 0.32 11.58
N ALA A 226 -2.26 1.56 11.76
CA ALA A 226 -1.09 1.86 12.59
C ALA A 226 -1.29 1.41 14.05
N ARG A 227 -2.46 1.61 14.66
CA ARG A 227 -2.81 1.13 16.00
C ARG A 227 -2.57 -0.37 16.15
N HIS A 228 -2.85 -1.13 15.10
CA HIS A 228 -2.64 -2.58 15.02
C HIS A 228 -1.29 -3.00 14.46
N ARG A 229 -0.36 -2.05 14.24
CA ARG A 229 0.96 -2.31 13.61
C ARG A 229 0.83 -3.07 12.29
N ARG A 230 -0.16 -2.68 11.47
CA ARG A 230 -0.40 -3.24 10.14
C ARG A 230 -0.13 -2.18 9.07
N TRP A 231 0.54 -2.59 8.01
CA TRP A 231 0.77 -1.72 6.86
C TRP A 231 -0.49 -1.62 6.00
N LEU A 232 -0.89 -0.42 5.63
CA LEU A 232 -1.93 -0.18 4.64
C LEU A 232 -1.26 0.22 3.32
N LEU A 233 -1.39 -0.61 2.28
CA LEU A 233 -0.63 -0.45 1.04
C LEU A 233 -1.28 0.49 0.02
N ASN A 234 -2.61 0.52 -0.04
CA ASN A 234 -3.37 1.41 -0.93
C ASN A 234 -4.82 1.52 -0.46
N GLU A 235 -5.58 2.36 -1.16
CA GLU A 235 -6.99 2.64 -0.86
C GLU A 235 -7.92 1.49 -1.27
N LYS A 236 -7.54 0.69 -2.29
CA LYS A 236 -8.36 -0.42 -2.79
C LYS A 236 -8.49 -1.50 -1.71
N GLY A 237 -9.71 -1.71 -1.25
CA GLY A 237 -10.01 -2.68 -0.20
C GLY A 237 -9.70 -2.19 1.23
N ALA A 238 -9.19 -0.96 1.40
CA ALA A 238 -8.83 -0.40 2.71
C ALA A 238 -10.00 -0.42 3.68
N LEU A 239 -11.19 -0.03 3.24
CA LEU A 239 -12.38 0.03 4.09
C LEU A 239 -12.77 -1.33 4.67
N ALA A 240 -12.79 -2.37 3.85
CA ALA A 240 -13.08 -3.73 4.30
C ALA A 240 -11.98 -4.29 5.23
N ALA A 241 -10.71 -4.03 4.90
CA ALA A 241 -9.58 -4.45 5.72
C ALA A 241 -9.59 -3.76 7.09
N THR A 242 -9.94 -2.47 7.13
CA THR A 242 -10.07 -1.70 8.38
C THR A 242 -11.22 -2.20 9.23
N ALA A 243 -12.39 -2.48 8.63
CA ALA A 243 -13.56 -2.99 9.34
C ALA A 243 -13.31 -4.36 10.01
N ALA A 244 -12.34 -5.11 9.51
CA ALA A 244 -11.95 -6.41 10.09
C ALA A 244 -10.94 -6.28 11.26
N LEU A 245 -10.43 -5.09 11.57
CA LEU A 245 -9.49 -4.89 12.68
C LEU A 245 -10.23 -4.92 14.02
N PRO A 246 -9.64 -5.54 15.06
CA PRO A 246 -10.24 -5.56 16.39
C PRO A 246 -10.46 -4.15 16.94
N GLY A 247 -11.59 -3.92 17.62
CA GLY A 247 -11.90 -2.62 18.23
C GLY A 247 -12.27 -1.51 17.24
N THR A 248 -12.29 -1.79 15.93
CA THR A 248 -12.89 -0.85 14.97
C THR A 248 -14.36 -0.64 15.32
N PRO A 249 -14.89 0.60 15.25
CA PRO A 249 -16.29 0.89 15.54
C PRO A 249 -17.24 -0.04 14.78
N GLU A 250 -18.34 -0.41 15.44
CA GLU A 250 -19.33 -1.31 14.86
C GLU A 250 -19.88 -0.77 13.54
N ARG A 251 -20.01 -1.65 12.54
CA ARG A 251 -20.48 -1.31 11.18
C ARG A 251 -19.70 -0.19 10.52
N PHE A 252 -18.40 -0.07 10.82
CA PHE A 252 -17.54 0.99 10.28
C PHE A 252 -17.67 1.15 8.76
N ALA A 253 -17.56 0.08 8.00
CA ALA A 253 -17.65 0.12 6.54
C ALA A 253 -18.99 0.61 6.02
N ASP A 254 -20.11 0.16 6.64
CA ASP A 254 -21.46 0.59 6.26
C ASP A 254 -21.67 2.08 6.57
N ARG A 255 -21.21 2.54 7.73
CA ARG A 255 -21.32 3.94 8.17
C ARG A 255 -20.54 4.87 7.28
N VAL A 256 -19.28 4.52 6.95
CA VAL A 256 -18.46 5.28 5.98
C VAL A 256 -19.15 5.33 4.63
N THR A 257 -19.67 4.21 4.14
CA THR A 257 -20.38 4.15 2.85
C THR A 257 -21.61 5.05 2.86
N ALA A 258 -22.39 5.02 3.94
CA ALA A 258 -23.57 5.87 4.09
C ALA A 258 -23.21 7.37 4.04
N CYS A 259 -22.17 7.79 4.76
CA CYS A 259 -21.70 9.18 4.73
C CYS A 259 -21.25 9.62 3.32
N LEU A 260 -20.48 8.78 2.62
CA LEU A 260 -19.99 9.08 1.27
C LEU A 260 -21.09 9.03 0.19
N THR A 261 -22.24 8.47 0.49
CA THR A 261 -23.38 8.38 -0.44
C THR A 261 -24.37 9.54 -0.24
N ALA A 262 -24.63 9.96 0.99
CA ALA A 262 -25.60 11.00 1.28
C ALA A 262 -25.06 12.41 1.07
N LEU A 263 -23.83 12.70 1.52
CA LEU A 263 -23.11 13.99 1.36
C LEU A 263 -23.88 15.22 1.87
N ASP A 264 -24.81 15.05 2.79
CA ASP A 264 -25.62 16.12 3.40
C ASP A 264 -25.17 16.43 4.84
N ALA A 265 -25.87 17.32 5.52
CA ALA A 265 -25.56 17.69 6.91
C ALA A 265 -25.63 16.49 7.87
N GLY A 266 -26.61 15.60 7.67
CA GLY A 266 -26.75 14.38 8.48
C GLY A 266 -25.59 13.39 8.29
N ALA A 267 -25.09 13.31 7.06
CA ALA A 267 -23.88 12.51 6.75
C ALA A 267 -22.64 13.08 7.44
N VAL A 268 -22.52 14.41 7.52
CA VAL A 268 -21.41 15.06 8.22
C VAL A 268 -21.49 14.83 9.71
N GLU A 269 -22.67 14.95 10.34
CA GLU A 269 -22.88 14.64 11.76
C GLU A 269 -22.55 13.18 12.09
N ALA A 270 -22.96 12.25 11.23
CA ALA A 270 -22.61 10.84 11.38
C ALA A 270 -21.09 10.60 11.22
N ALA A 271 -20.43 11.34 10.36
CA ALA A 271 -18.98 11.28 10.20
C ALA A 271 -18.24 11.85 11.43
N GLU A 272 -18.73 12.95 12.03
CA GLU A 272 -18.18 13.48 13.29
C GLU A 272 -18.26 12.48 14.44
N GLU A 273 -19.37 11.76 14.53
CA GLU A 273 -19.52 10.70 15.53
C GLU A 273 -18.51 9.58 15.31
N LEU A 274 -18.38 9.12 14.06
CA LEU A 274 -17.45 8.05 13.71
C LEU A 274 -16.00 8.45 13.96
N VAL A 275 -15.61 9.70 13.66
CA VAL A 275 -14.29 10.25 13.98
C VAL A 275 -14.02 10.20 15.48
N ARG A 276 -14.99 10.63 16.31
CA ARG A 276 -14.85 10.58 17.79
C ARG A 276 -14.65 9.15 18.31
N GLU A 277 -15.41 8.19 17.78
CA GLU A 277 -15.29 6.79 18.17
C GLU A 277 -13.90 6.22 17.78
N VAL A 278 -13.44 6.50 16.55
CA VAL A 278 -12.12 6.03 16.10
C VAL A 278 -11.00 6.68 16.91
N ARG A 279 -11.13 7.98 17.21
CA ARG A 279 -10.15 8.66 18.09
C ARG A 279 -10.04 7.98 19.44
N ALA A 280 -11.16 7.66 20.07
CA ALA A 280 -11.16 6.96 21.35
C ALA A 280 -10.45 5.59 21.29
N VAL A 281 -10.54 4.88 20.15
CA VAL A 281 -9.84 3.61 19.92
C VAL A 281 -8.34 3.84 19.70
N VAL A 282 -7.98 4.84 18.91
CA VAL A 282 -6.58 5.08 18.52
C VAL A 282 -5.76 5.66 19.66
N ASP A 283 -6.37 6.48 20.53
CA ASP A 283 -5.73 7.13 21.67
C ASP A 283 -5.62 6.19 22.91
N ALA A 284 -6.35 5.07 22.92
CA ALA A 284 -6.29 4.05 23.97
C ALA A 284 -5.08 3.10 23.83
#